data_42ffbea8f68d3a8665c3eec067dc8f42
#
_entry.id   42ffbea8f68d3a8665c3eec067dc8f42
#
_cell.length_a   1.000
_cell.length_b   1.000
_cell.length_c   1.000
_cell.angle_alpha   90.00
_cell.angle_beta   90.00
_cell.angle_gamma   90.00
#
_symmetry.space_group_name_H-M   'P 1'
#
loop_
_entity.id
_entity.type
_entity.pdbx_description
1 polymer ?
#
loop_
_entity_poly.entity_id
_entity_poly.type
_entity_poly.pdbx_seq_one_letter_code
_entity_poly.pdbx_strand_id
1 'polypeptide(L)'
;MRKVIVLSALLLITGMSVYAQEDYSKSLKTTTTIVENADKYKVETNRFWSNWFVTAGGGGLIFFGDHNMQMKFGDRLSPALDIGFGKWFTPGIGIRFMYSGLTIKGATQNGSHSTGKVYDASQWLDEQKFDFMNIHGDVLFNASNLLCGYNEKRFWSVTPYVGLGWILTWESPRARNFNASIGLINSFRLSSAFDLNLDVRGTATKDEFDGERGGRKEEGLLSVTVGVTYKFPRRTWGRSTVKTITFSDEELRLMREQLKAMNDE
;
A
#
# COMPACT_ATOMS: atom_id res chain seq x y z
N MET A 1 16.87 28.06 -14.10
CA MET A 1 16.53 29.32 -14.78
C MET A 1 15.14 29.35 -15.42
N ARG A 2 14.55 28.25 -15.93
CA ARG A 2 13.17 28.27 -16.52
C ARG A 2 12.01 28.50 -15.53
N LYS A 3 12.18 28.20 -14.25
CA LYS A 3 11.10 28.36 -13.24
C LYS A 3 10.92 29.79 -12.73
N VAL A 4 11.93 30.63 -12.82
CA VAL A 4 11.88 32.02 -12.35
C VAL A 4 11.17 32.92 -13.37
N ILE A 5 11.29 32.62 -14.66
CA ILE A 5 10.65 33.39 -15.74
C ILE A 5 9.12 33.22 -15.73
N VAL A 6 8.62 32.05 -15.29
CA VAL A 6 7.17 31.79 -15.23
C VAL A 6 6.50 32.55 -14.07
N LEU A 7 7.22 32.74 -12.96
CA LEU A 7 6.67 33.43 -11.78
C LEU A 7 6.65 34.95 -11.97
N SER A 8 7.66 35.51 -12.63
CA SER A 8 7.71 36.95 -12.94
C SER A 8 6.68 37.38 -13.99
N ALA A 9 6.36 36.53 -14.96
CA ALA A 9 5.27 36.82 -15.92
C ALA A 9 3.88 36.85 -15.26
N LEU A 10 3.64 36.09 -14.19
CA LEU A 10 2.34 36.09 -13.48
C LEU A 10 2.14 37.34 -12.61
N LEU A 11 3.21 37.92 -12.08
CA LEU A 11 3.16 39.12 -11.24
C LEU A 11 2.97 40.42 -12.05
N LEU A 12 3.39 40.44 -13.30
CA LEU A 12 3.21 41.60 -14.21
C LEU A 12 1.78 41.74 -14.74
N ILE A 13 0.98 40.66 -14.73
CA ILE A 13 -0.40 40.68 -15.25
C ILE A 13 -1.38 41.34 -14.25
N THR A 14 -1.05 41.35 -12.94
CA THR A 14 -1.95 41.91 -11.91
C THR A 14 -1.77 43.40 -11.61
N GLY A 15 -0.73 44.02 -12.11
CA GLY A 15 -0.36 45.42 -11.80
C GLY A 15 -0.80 46.48 -12.82
N MET A 16 -1.24 46.12 -14.02
CA MET A 16 -1.52 47.06 -15.11
C MET A 16 -2.99 47.25 -15.50
N SER A 17 -3.89 47.01 -14.61
CA SER A 17 -5.33 47.15 -14.88
C SER A 17 -5.90 48.46 -14.34
N VAL A 18 -5.61 49.64 -14.89
CA VAL A 18 -6.49 50.82 -14.71
C VAL A 18 -6.49 51.82 -15.87
N TYR A 19 -5.53 51.92 -16.77
CA TYR A 19 -5.52 53.05 -17.72
C TYR A 19 -5.22 52.73 -19.19
N ALA A 20 -5.62 51.60 -19.73
CA ALA A 20 -5.55 51.38 -21.19
C ALA A 20 -6.54 50.31 -21.67
N GLN A 21 -7.83 50.48 -21.37
CA GLN A 21 -8.77 49.35 -21.50
C GLN A 21 -9.70 49.38 -22.71
N GLU A 22 -9.55 50.25 -23.69
CA GLU A 22 -10.53 50.26 -24.79
C GLU A 22 -10.05 49.92 -26.20
N ASP A 23 -8.75 49.88 -26.48
CA ASP A 23 -8.31 49.63 -27.86
C ASP A 23 -7.39 48.42 -28.07
N TYR A 24 -6.93 47.75 -27.01
CA TYR A 24 -5.97 46.66 -27.08
C TYR A 24 -6.58 45.25 -27.02
N SER A 25 -7.89 45.16 -26.81
CA SER A 25 -8.52 43.82 -26.60
C SER A 25 -8.78 43.01 -27.89
N LYS A 26 -8.44 43.54 -29.06
CA LYS A 26 -8.76 42.93 -30.34
C LYS A 26 -7.69 42.06 -30.99
N SER A 27 -6.46 42.05 -30.51
CA SER A 27 -5.37 41.35 -31.20
C SER A 27 -4.60 40.28 -30.42
N LEU A 28 -4.77 40.19 -29.10
CA LEU A 28 -4.03 39.25 -28.29
C LEU A 28 -4.73 37.88 -28.22
N LYS A 29 -4.36 36.96 -29.07
CA LYS A 29 -4.85 35.56 -29.03
C LYS A 29 -3.85 34.67 -28.32
N THR A 30 -3.81 34.78 -26.98
CA THR A 30 -3.08 33.80 -26.17
C THR A 30 -3.82 32.48 -26.23
N THR A 31 -3.24 31.48 -26.86
CA THR A 31 -3.82 30.13 -26.93
C THR A 31 -3.27 29.29 -25.78
N THR A 32 -4.12 28.94 -24.83
CA THR A 32 -3.75 28.00 -23.77
C THR A 32 -4.20 26.61 -24.19
N THR A 33 -3.25 25.73 -24.49
CA THR A 33 -3.54 24.34 -24.77
C THR A 33 -3.22 23.51 -23.54
N ILE A 34 -4.23 22.85 -22.97
CA ILE A 34 -4.05 21.91 -21.89
C ILE A 34 -3.96 20.51 -22.51
N VAL A 35 -2.78 19.90 -22.43
CA VAL A 35 -2.57 18.54 -22.93
C VAL A 35 -2.32 17.65 -21.73
N GLU A 36 -3.11 16.59 -21.59
CA GLU A 36 -2.78 15.53 -20.64
C GLU A 36 -1.45 14.90 -21.03
N ASN A 37 -0.58 14.70 -20.05
CA ASN A 37 0.68 14.02 -20.29
C ASN A 37 0.39 12.58 -20.71
N ALA A 38 0.86 12.18 -21.89
CA ALA A 38 0.74 10.82 -22.38
C ALA A 38 1.53 9.79 -21.56
N ASP A 39 2.44 10.27 -20.70
CA ASP A 39 3.27 9.41 -19.84
C ASP A 39 2.43 8.84 -18.70
N LYS A 40 2.15 7.53 -18.78
CA LYS A 40 1.35 6.77 -17.81
C LYS A 40 2.01 6.64 -16.43
N TYR A 41 3.27 7.05 -16.28
CA TYR A 41 3.99 7.06 -15.01
C TYR A 41 3.89 8.42 -14.30
N LYS A 42 3.51 9.48 -15.02
CA LYS A 42 3.38 10.82 -14.45
C LYS A 42 1.96 11.05 -13.97
N VAL A 43 1.78 10.99 -12.65
CA VAL A 43 0.52 11.27 -11.96
C VAL A 43 0.69 12.46 -11.03
N GLU A 44 -0.41 13.17 -10.78
CA GLU A 44 -0.44 14.25 -9.79
C GLU A 44 -0.48 13.66 -8.38
N THR A 45 0.24 14.31 -7.44
CA THR A 45 0.21 13.94 -6.04
C THR A 45 -1.14 14.33 -5.43
N ASN A 46 -1.81 13.38 -4.81
CA ASN A 46 -3.07 13.60 -4.14
C ASN A 46 -2.88 14.22 -2.74
N ARG A 47 -3.96 14.85 -2.23
CA ARG A 47 -3.99 15.37 -0.86
C ARG A 47 -3.81 14.23 0.15
N PHE A 48 -3.34 14.55 1.37
CA PHE A 48 -3.07 13.56 2.42
C PHE A 48 -4.27 12.64 2.69
N TRP A 49 -5.49 13.13 2.74
CA TRP A 49 -6.70 12.35 3.03
C TRP A 49 -7.27 11.56 1.84
N SER A 50 -6.57 11.54 0.71
CA SER A 50 -6.94 10.73 -0.45
C SER A 50 -6.28 9.36 -0.39
N ASN A 51 -6.86 8.38 -1.12
CA ASN A 51 -6.31 7.04 -1.34
C ASN A 51 -6.16 6.18 -0.08
N TRP A 52 -6.98 6.43 0.94
CA TRP A 52 -7.11 5.55 2.08
C TRP A 52 -7.98 4.35 1.73
N PHE A 53 -7.73 3.23 2.38
CA PHE A 53 -8.52 2.01 2.23
C PHE A 53 -8.59 1.25 3.56
N VAL A 54 -9.61 0.41 3.67
CA VAL A 54 -9.75 -0.62 4.70
C VAL A 54 -9.88 -1.97 4.03
N THR A 55 -9.39 -3.02 4.68
CA THR A 55 -9.46 -4.38 4.17
C THR A 55 -9.88 -5.33 5.28
N ALA A 56 -10.65 -6.34 4.91
CA ALA A 56 -10.99 -7.44 5.80
C ALA A 56 -11.02 -8.73 4.99
N GLY A 57 -10.52 -9.81 5.57
CA GLY A 57 -10.45 -11.10 4.91
C GLY A 57 -10.38 -12.26 5.91
N GLY A 58 -10.65 -13.45 5.41
CA GLY A 58 -10.54 -14.68 6.17
C GLY A 58 -9.99 -15.80 5.30
N GLY A 59 -9.47 -16.83 5.93
CA GLY A 59 -8.86 -17.94 5.21
C GLY A 59 -8.27 -19.00 6.13
N GLY A 60 -7.16 -19.56 5.71
CA GLY A 60 -6.42 -20.55 6.45
C GLY A 60 -4.97 -20.18 6.70
N LEU A 61 -4.44 -20.63 7.80
CA LEU A 61 -3.03 -20.54 8.12
C LEU A 61 -2.47 -21.90 8.55
N ILE A 62 -1.17 -22.08 8.34
CA ILE A 62 -0.41 -23.22 8.82
C ILE A 62 0.77 -22.67 9.62
N PHE A 63 0.96 -23.20 10.79
CA PHE A 63 2.09 -22.92 11.64
C PHE A 63 3.20 -23.97 11.46
N PHE A 64 4.43 -23.52 11.45
CA PHE A 64 5.66 -24.30 11.30
C PHE A 64 6.52 -24.16 12.56
N GLY A 65 6.04 -24.74 13.66
CA GLY A 65 6.79 -24.90 14.89
C GLY A 65 7.58 -26.22 14.87
N ASP A 66 8.22 -26.54 16.00
CA ASP A 66 9.17 -27.65 16.14
C ASP A 66 8.58 -29.03 15.77
N HIS A 67 7.36 -29.30 16.19
CA HIS A 67 6.71 -30.61 16.02
C HIS A 67 5.57 -30.62 15.00
N ASN A 68 5.18 -29.47 14.48
CA ASN A 68 4.03 -29.33 13.59
C ASN A 68 4.17 -30.10 12.26
N MET A 69 5.40 -30.30 11.80
CA MET A 69 5.65 -31.05 10.57
C MET A 69 5.33 -32.54 10.71
N GLN A 70 5.20 -33.06 11.93
CA GLN A 70 4.84 -34.45 12.22
C GLN A 70 3.32 -34.68 12.13
N MET A 71 2.53 -33.60 12.12
CA MET A 71 1.08 -33.64 11.96
C MET A 71 0.67 -33.77 10.49
N LYS A 72 -0.50 -34.39 10.25
CA LYS A 72 -1.15 -34.34 8.93
C LYS A 72 -1.50 -32.92 8.55
N PHE A 73 -1.42 -32.59 7.27
CA PHE A 73 -1.69 -31.26 6.76
C PHE A 73 -3.04 -30.67 7.20
N GLY A 74 -4.11 -31.48 7.15
CA GLY A 74 -5.46 -31.01 7.54
C GLY A 74 -5.59 -30.68 9.02
N ASP A 75 -4.85 -31.39 9.88
CA ASP A 75 -4.96 -31.23 11.34
C ASP A 75 -4.29 -29.94 11.83
N ARG A 76 -3.26 -29.45 11.12
CA ARG A 76 -2.59 -28.16 11.41
C ARG A 76 -3.20 -26.97 10.68
N LEU A 77 -4.19 -27.17 9.81
CA LEU A 77 -4.88 -26.07 9.18
C LEU A 77 -5.72 -25.32 10.22
N SER A 78 -5.41 -24.06 10.38
CA SER A 78 -6.03 -23.15 11.34
C SER A 78 -6.79 -22.02 10.63
N PRO A 79 -7.85 -21.48 11.21
CA PRO A 79 -8.54 -20.33 10.62
C PRO A 79 -7.68 -19.07 10.71
N ALA A 80 -7.75 -18.23 9.68
CA ALA A 80 -7.10 -16.94 9.62
C ALA A 80 -8.13 -15.81 9.47
N LEU A 81 -7.92 -14.73 10.19
CA LEU A 81 -8.67 -13.48 10.09
C LEU A 81 -7.67 -12.33 9.89
N ASP A 82 -7.91 -11.50 8.90
CA ASP A 82 -7.14 -10.30 8.62
C ASP A 82 -8.06 -9.08 8.59
N ILE A 83 -7.71 -8.04 9.33
CA ILE A 83 -8.40 -6.74 9.29
C ILE A 83 -7.33 -5.65 9.25
N GLY A 84 -7.49 -4.65 8.38
CA GLY A 84 -6.50 -3.61 8.30
C GLY A 84 -6.99 -2.35 7.61
N PHE A 85 -6.14 -1.34 7.70
CA PHE A 85 -6.32 -0.08 6.99
C PHE A 85 -4.99 0.37 6.40
N GLY A 86 -5.05 1.15 5.35
CA GLY A 86 -3.84 1.60 4.68
C GLY A 86 -4.07 2.81 3.80
N LYS A 87 -2.97 3.25 3.21
CA LYS A 87 -2.94 4.41 2.33
C LYS A 87 -1.95 4.19 1.20
N TRP A 88 -2.37 4.56 0.01
CA TRP A 88 -1.48 4.69 -1.12
C TRP A 88 -0.93 6.13 -1.19
N PHE A 89 0.39 6.27 -1.20
CA PHE A 89 1.08 7.57 -1.38
C PHE A 89 1.30 7.88 -2.86
N THR A 90 1.54 6.85 -3.64
CA THR A 90 1.62 6.87 -5.10
C THR A 90 0.82 5.70 -5.65
N PRO A 91 0.54 5.62 -6.95
CA PRO A 91 -0.09 4.43 -7.53
C PRO A 91 0.70 3.13 -7.30
N GLY A 92 2.01 3.24 -7.05
CA GLY A 92 2.92 2.12 -6.91
C GLY A 92 3.34 1.82 -5.48
N ILE A 93 3.23 2.77 -4.53
CA ILE A 93 3.76 2.62 -3.17
C ILE A 93 2.70 3.00 -2.16
N GLY A 94 2.47 2.13 -1.18
CA GLY A 94 1.54 2.33 -0.08
C GLY A 94 2.05 1.75 1.23
N ILE A 95 1.32 2.01 2.29
CA ILE A 95 1.48 1.37 3.59
C ILE A 95 0.16 0.79 4.06
N ARG A 96 0.24 -0.27 4.86
CA ARG A 96 -0.92 -0.93 5.47
C ARG A 96 -0.58 -1.31 6.90
N PHE A 97 -1.53 -1.11 7.82
CA PHE A 97 -1.49 -1.63 9.18
C PHE A 97 -2.53 -2.73 9.29
N MET A 98 -2.12 -3.87 9.84
CA MET A 98 -2.93 -5.08 9.89
C MET A 98 -2.99 -5.64 11.29
N TYR A 99 -4.16 -6.12 11.64
CA TYR A 99 -4.41 -7.14 12.64
C TYR A 99 -4.63 -8.48 11.94
N SER A 100 -3.87 -9.48 12.34
CA SER A 100 -4.05 -10.87 11.90
C SER A 100 -4.09 -11.77 13.13
N GLY A 101 -4.99 -12.71 13.14
CA GLY A 101 -5.08 -13.58 14.32
C GLY A 101 -6.19 -14.59 14.20
N LEU A 102 -6.44 -15.27 15.19
CA LEU A 102 -7.43 -16.18 15.72
C LEU A 102 -6.72 -17.29 16.50
N THR A 103 -6.74 -18.51 16.02
CA THR A 103 -6.23 -19.69 16.72
C THR A 103 -5.21 -20.41 15.87
N ILE A 104 -4.14 -20.89 16.49
CA ILE A 104 -3.16 -21.81 15.90
C ILE A 104 -3.42 -23.20 16.42
N LYS A 105 -3.30 -24.19 15.53
CA LYS A 105 -3.28 -25.62 15.84
C LYS A 105 -1.89 -26.17 15.56
N GLY A 106 -1.41 -27.01 16.45
CA GLY A 106 -0.08 -27.58 16.38
C GLY A 106 0.05 -28.87 17.20
N ALA A 107 1.28 -29.30 17.36
CA ALA A 107 1.65 -30.40 18.24
C ALA A 107 2.78 -29.97 19.16
N THR A 108 2.78 -30.46 20.39
CA THR A 108 3.75 -30.16 21.43
C THR A 108 4.24 -31.44 22.08
N GLN A 109 5.52 -31.49 22.49
CA GLN A 109 6.09 -32.57 23.30
C GLN A 109 6.22 -32.17 24.78
N ASN A 110 6.37 -30.87 25.06
CA ASN A 110 6.55 -30.41 26.44
C ASN A 110 5.22 -30.05 27.13
N GLY A 111 4.09 -30.20 26.44
CA GLY A 111 2.76 -29.88 26.94
C GLY A 111 2.37 -28.41 26.87
N SER A 112 3.17 -27.54 26.26
CA SER A 112 2.84 -26.12 26.06
C SER A 112 1.58 -26.00 25.21
N HIS A 113 0.58 -25.24 25.69
CA HIS A 113 -0.70 -25.05 25.02
C HIS A 113 -1.43 -26.37 24.66
N SER A 114 -1.12 -27.50 25.36
CA SER A 114 -1.75 -28.79 25.10
C SER A 114 -3.26 -28.72 25.37
N THR A 115 -4.04 -29.32 24.49
CA THR A 115 -5.49 -29.51 24.67
C THR A 115 -5.80 -30.67 25.64
N GLY A 116 -4.79 -31.39 26.12
CA GLY A 116 -4.94 -32.63 26.89
C GLY A 116 -5.26 -33.85 26.04
N LYS A 117 -5.24 -33.74 24.70
CA LYS A 117 -5.43 -34.84 23.79
C LYS A 117 -4.10 -35.29 23.18
N VAL A 118 -3.84 -36.58 23.26
CA VAL A 118 -2.68 -37.16 22.62
C VAL A 118 -2.91 -37.22 21.11
N TYR A 119 -1.99 -36.63 20.33
CA TYR A 119 -1.99 -36.71 18.88
C TYR A 119 -1.31 -38.01 18.39
N ASP A 120 -0.11 -38.27 18.88
CA ASP A 120 0.63 -39.51 18.56
C ASP A 120 1.43 -39.97 19.79
N ALA A 121 0.94 -41.01 20.43
CA ALA A 121 1.59 -41.60 21.61
C ALA A 121 2.99 -42.17 21.34
N SER A 122 3.27 -42.62 20.12
CA SER A 122 4.57 -43.19 19.73
C SER A 122 5.66 -42.13 19.64
N GLN A 123 5.27 -40.89 19.39
CA GLN A 123 6.17 -39.73 19.26
C GLN A 123 6.05 -38.75 20.45
N TRP A 124 5.26 -39.08 21.46
CA TRP A 124 4.99 -38.23 22.63
C TRP A 124 4.41 -36.87 22.24
N LEU A 125 3.52 -36.85 21.23
CA LEU A 125 2.90 -35.62 20.72
C LEU A 125 1.50 -35.45 21.29
N ASP A 126 1.26 -34.30 21.89
CA ASP A 126 -0.07 -33.80 22.26
C ASP A 126 -0.57 -32.80 21.22
N GLU A 127 -1.89 -32.74 21.05
CA GLU A 127 -2.53 -31.64 20.29
C GLU A 127 -2.29 -30.30 21.00
N GLN A 128 -1.75 -29.33 20.27
CA GLN A 128 -1.57 -27.95 20.72
C GLN A 128 -2.62 -27.04 20.08
N LYS A 129 -3.17 -26.13 20.88
CA LYS A 129 -4.09 -25.10 20.40
C LYS A 129 -3.99 -23.87 21.26
N PHE A 130 -3.77 -22.69 20.66
CA PHE A 130 -3.70 -21.41 21.34
C PHE A 130 -4.14 -20.25 20.46
N ASP A 131 -4.64 -19.19 21.09
CA ASP A 131 -5.03 -17.97 20.39
C ASP A 131 -3.84 -17.01 20.29
N PHE A 132 -3.78 -16.34 19.15
CA PHE A 132 -2.72 -15.38 18.87
C PHE A 132 -3.24 -14.11 18.23
N MET A 133 -2.43 -13.09 18.32
CA MET A 133 -2.61 -11.81 17.64
C MET A 133 -1.29 -11.39 17.01
N ASN A 134 -1.35 -10.99 15.75
CA ASN A 134 -0.22 -10.39 15.05
C ASN A 134 -0.62 -8.98 14.59
N ILE A 135 0.09 -7.96 15.09
CA ILE A 135 -0.08 -6.57 14.66
C ILE A 135 1.15 -6.19 13.85
N HIS A 136 0.96 -5.85 12.60
CA HIS A 136 2.09 -5.52 11.71
C HIS A 136 1.80 -4.36 10.77
N GLY A 137 2.87 -3.68 10.38
CA GLY A 137 2.87 -2.66 9.35
C GLY A 137 3.56 -3.17 8.10
N ASP A 138 2.93 -2.99 6.95
CA ASP A 138 3.40 -3.45 5.65
C ASP A 138 3.72 -2.28 4.73
N VAL A 139 4.81 -2.38 3.99
CA VAL A 139 5.11 -1.52 2.83
C VAL A 139 4.69 -2.26 1.57
N LEU A 140 3.76 -1.66 0.83
CA LEU A 140 3.11 -2.24 -0.34
C LEU A 140 3.77 -1.70 -1.62
N PHE A 141 4.07 -2.58 -2.57
CA PHE A 141 4.62 -2.26 -3.87
C PHE A 141 3.67 -2.76 -4.97
N ASN A 142 2.84 -1.90 -5.54
CA ASN A 142 1.98 -2.33 -6.65
C ASN A 142 2.81 -2.54 -7.92
N ALA A 143 3.31 -3.76 -8.10
CA ALA A 143 4.16 -4.12 -9.22
C ALA A 143 3.49 -3.87 -10.58
N SER A 144 2.17 -4.09 -10.67
CA SER A 144 1.42 -3.82 -11.89
C SER A 144 1.44 -2.35 -12.29
N ASN A 145 1.36 -1.43 -11.33
CA ASN A 145 1.43 0.01 -11.61
C ASN A 145 2.86 0.50 -11.81
N LEU A 146 3.83 -0.08 -11.08
CA LEU A 146 5.25 0.27 -11.21
C LEU A 146 5.81 -0.14 -12.57
N LEU A 147 5.47 -1.34 -13.06
CA LEU A 147 6.00 -1.88 -14.30
C LEU A 147 5.19 -1.48 -15.55
N CYS A 148 3.85 -1.41 -15.41
CA CYS A 148 2.96 -1.16 -16.54
C CYS A 148 2.34 0.25 -16.55
N GLY A 149 2.70 1.12 -15.57
CA GLY A 149 2.10 2.43 -15.39
C GLY A 149 0.70 2.39 -14.78
N TYR A 150 0.24 3.54 -14.29
CA TYR A 150 -1.07 3.66 -13.66
C TYR A 150 -2.21 3.50 -14.68
N ASN A 151 -3.14 2.62 -14.35
CA ASN A 151 -4.39 2.45 -15.10
C ASN A 151 -5.54 2.24 -14.12
N GLU A 152 -6.43 3.23 -14.03
CA GLU A 152 -7.59 3.18 -13.15
C GLU A 152 -8.51 2.00 -13.43
N LYS A 153 -8.64 1.57 -14.69
CA LYS A 153 -9.53 0.50 -15.12
C LYS A 153 -8.88 -0.90 -15.09
N ARG A 154 -7.67 -1.02 -14.56
CA ARG A 154 -6.99 -2.32 -14.48
C ARG A 154 -7.82 -3.30 -13.65
N PHE A 155 -8.16 -4.45 -14.21
CA PHE A 155 -8.95 -5.48 -13.55
C PHE A 155 -8.13 -6.25 -12.50
N TRP A 156 -6.91 -6.64 -12.83
CA TRP A 156 -6.03 -7.42 -11.97
C TRP A 156 -4.73 -6.68 -11.69
N SER A 157 -4.34 -6.64 -10.42
CA SER A 157 -3.06 -6.07 -10.00
C SER A 157 -2.39 -6.95 -8.95
N VAL A 158 -1.06 -6.97 -9.02
CA VAL A 158 -0.18 -7.74 -8.14
C VAL A 158 0.60 -6.77 -7.27
N THR A 159 0.55 -7.00 -5.96
CA THR A 159 1.18 -6.14 -4.96
C THR A 159 2.00 -7.00 -3.99
N PRO A 160 3.30 -7.23 -4.26
CA PRO A 160 4.21 -7.73 -3.23
C PRO A 160 4.34 -6.72 -2.09
N TYR A 161 4.62 -7.22 -0.89
CA TYR A 161 4.87 -6.39 0.28
C TYR A 161 5.85 -7.05 1.25
N VAL A 162 6.41 -6.22 2.10
CA VAL A 162 7.19 -6.63 3.26
C VAL A 162 6.63 -5.95 4.51
N GLY A 163 6.63 -6.64 5.62
CA GLY A 163 6.06 -6.15 6.87
C GLY A 163 6.92 -6.47 8.07
N LEU A 164 6.75 -5.67 9.11
CA LEU A 164 7.33 -5.87 10.43
C LEU A 164 6.24 -5.71 11.49
N GLY A 165 6.32 -6.48 12.57
CA GLY A 165 5.28 -6.45 13.58
C GLY A 165 5.63 -7.19 14.86
N TRP A 166 4.59 -7.36 15.66
CA TRP A 166 4.63 -8.14 16.90
C TRP A 166 3.55 -9.21 16.87
N ILE A 167 3.97 -10.44 17.16
CA ILE A 167 3.10 -11.57 17.36
C ILE A 167 3.04 -11.89 18.85
N LEU A 168 1.84 -12.09 19.36
CA LEU A 168 1.58 -12.24 20.79
C LEU A 168 0.62 -13.40 21.04
N THR A 169 0.86 -14.15 22.10
CA THR A 169 -0.12 -15.01 22.74
C THR A 169 -0.26 -14.63 24.20
N TRP A 170 -1.47 -14.64 24.72
CA TRP A 170 -1.76 -14.33 26.11
C TRP A 170 -2.08 -15.55 26.97
N GLU A 171 -2.22 -16.71 26.35
CA GLU A 171 -2.32 -17.98 27.04
C GLU A 171 -0.97 -18.41 27.61
N SER A 172 -0.95 -19.18 28.67
CA SER A 172 0.29 -19.65 29.29
C SER A 172 0.82 -20.88 28.56
N PRO A 173 2.10 -20.90 28.15
CA PRO A 173 3.15 -19.87 28.26
C PRO A 173 2.92 -18.68 27.32
N ARG A 174 3.07 -17.45 27.86
CA ARG A 174 2.87 -16.21 27.09
C ARG A 174 4.09 -15.90 26.24
N ALA A 175 3.87 -15.59 24.98
CA ALA A 175 4.91 -15.13 24.08
C ALA A 175 4.63 -13.72 23.54
N ARG A 176 5.71 -12.95 23.31
CA ARG A 176 5.68 -11.61 22.70
C ARG A 176 6.91 -11.46 21.83
N ASN A 177 6.78 -11.82 20.58
CA ASN A 177 7.90 -11.88 19.66
C ASN A 177 7.76 -10.82 18.57
N PHE A 178 8.91 -10.26 18.17
CA PHE A 178 8.98 -9.49 16.94
C PHE A 178 8.92 -10.44 15.74
N ASN A 179 8.23 -10.04 14.68
CA ASN A 179 8.13 -10.81 13.47
C ASN A 179 8.41 -9.97 12.22
N ALA A 180 8.79 -10.67 11.16
CA ALA A 180 8.91 -10.12 9.82
C ALA A 180 8.03 -10.92 8.88
N SER A 181 7.38 -10.26 7.94
CA SER A 181 6.51 -10.88 6.96
C SER A 181 6.85 -10.44 5.54
N ILE A 182 6.61 -11.35 4.62
CA ILE A 182 6.63 -11.10 3.18
C ILE A 182 5.36 -11.69 2.59
N GLY A 183 4.76 -11.00 1.64
CA GLY A 183 3.56 -11.51 1.02
C GLY A 183 3.26 -10.93 -0.34
N LEU A 184 2.19 -11.45 -0.92
CA LEU A 184 1.73 -11.12 -2.26
C LEU A 184 0.21 -10.99 -2.26
N ILE A 185 -0.28 -9.79 -2.57
CA ILE A 185 -1.70 -9.53 -2.75
C ILE A 185 -2.01 -9.56 -4.24
N ASN A 186 -2.94 -10.44 -4.63
CA ASN A 186 -3.59 -10.39 -5.93
C ASN A 186 -4.93 -9.69 -5.76
N SER A 187 -5.09 -8.51 -6.36
CA SER A 187 -6.31 -7.71 -6.26
C SER A 187 -7.07 -7.75 -7.56
N PHE A 188 -8.36 -8.09 -7.49
CA PHE A 188 -9.30 -8.13 -8.60
C PHE A 188 -10.32 -7.00 -8.40
N ARG A 189 -10.36 -6.07 -9.33
CA ARG A 189 -11.24 -4.91 -9.25
C ARG A 189 -12.70 -5.31 -9.49
N LEU A 190 -13.54 -5.17 -8.48
CA LEU A 190 -14.98 -5.38 -8.59
C LEU A 190 -15.70 -4.08 -8.99
N SER A 191 -15.24 -2.95 -8.46
CA SER A 191 -15.79 -1.63 -8.77
C SER A 191 -14.73 -0.55 -8.58
N SER A 192 -15.10 0.71 -8.73
CA SER A 192 -14.19 1.82 -8.37
C SER A 192 -13.85 1.82 -6.88
N ALA A 193 -14.74 1.34 -6.02
CA ALA A 193 -14.63 1.36 -4.57
C ALA A 193 -14.14 0.04 -3.96
N PHE A 194 -14.39 -1.09 -4.60
CA PHE A 194 -14.17 -2.41 -4.03
C PHE A 194 -13.23 -3.25 -4.88
N ASP A 195 -12.27 -3.89 -4.22
CA ASP A 195 -11.43 -4.95 -4.78
C ASP A 195 -11.62 -6.24 -3.97
N LEU A 196 -11.66 -7.37 -4.65
CA LEU A 196 -11.49 -8.70 -4.07
C LEU A 196 -9.99 -9.00 -4.02
N ASN A 197 -9.49 -9.48 -2.89
CA ASN A 197 -8.08 -9.78 -2.69
C ASN A 197 -7.87 -11.25 -2.36
N LEU A 198 -6.82 -11.82 -2.91
CA LEU A 198 -6.18 -13.04 -2.47
C LEU A 198 -4.80 -12.66 -1.92
N ASP A 199 -4.61 -12.77 -0.61
CA ASP A 199 -3.36 -12.46 0.08
C ASP A 199 -2.68 -13.75 0.52
N VAL A 200 -1.41 -13.93 0.12
CA VAL A 200 -0.55 -15.03 0.54
C VAL A 200 0.61 -14.41 1.32
N ARG A 201 0.77 -14.81 2.60
CA ARG A 201 1.76 -14.24 3.51
C ARG A 201 2.56 -15.31 4.22
N GLY A 202 3.89 -15.17 4.16
CA GLY A 202 4.84 -15.86 5.02
C GLY A 202 5.26 -14.92 6.17
N THR A 203 5.20 -15.39 7.40
CA THR A 203 5.65 -14.65 8.58
C THR A 203 6.69 -15.50 9.30
N ALA A 204 7.82 -14.88 9.65
CA ALA A 204 8.87 -15.49 10.47
C ALA A 204 8.91 -14.81 11.84
N THR A 205 9.00 -15.59 12.89
CA THR A 205 9.12 -15.15 14.28
C THR A 205 10.22 -15.91 14.99
N LYS A 206 10.59 -15.46 16.19
CA LYS A 206 11.57 -16.19 17.00
C LYS A 206 10.97 -17.50 17.51
N ASP A 207 11.84 -18.46 17.72
CA ASP A 207 11.63 -19.64 18.55
C ASP A 207 11.00 -19.23 19.89
N GLU A 208 10.21 -20.07 20.50
CA GLU A 208 9.47 -19.83 21.75
C GLU A 208 8.04 -19.27 21.56
N PHE A 209 7.59 -19.05 20.34
CA PHE A 209 6.25 -18.49 20.15
C PHE A 209 5.16 -19.51 20.56
N ASP A 210 5.40 -20.80 20.31
CA ASP A 210 4.50 -21.88 20.75
C ASP A 210 4.78 -22.40 22.17
N GLY A 211 5.77 -21.82 22.86
CA GLY A 211 6.15 -22.20 24.22
C GLY A 211 7.15 -23.36 24.30
N GLU A 212 7.65 -23.82 23.16
CA GLU A 212 8.76 -24.75 23.08
C GLU A 212 10.06 -24.03 22.71
N ARG A 213 11.19 -24.58 23.15
CA ARG A 213 12.53 -24.12 22.78
C ARG A 213 13.32 -25.31 22.30
N GLY A 214 13.69 -25.34 21.07
CA GLY A 214 14.54 -26.42 20.54
C GLY A 214 14.35 -26.62 19.04
N GLY A 215 15.20 -27.43 18.45
CA GLY A 215 15.13 -27.80 17.05
C GLY A 215 15.52 -26.71 16.06
N ARG A 216 14.67 -25.76 15.80
CA ARG A 216 14.91 -24.62 14.89
C ARG A 216 14.92 -23.32 15.68
N LYS A 217 15.76 -22.36 15.24
CA LYS A 217 15.85 -21.03 15.87
C LYS A 217 14.72 -20.08 15.48
N GLU A 218 13.92 -20.45 14.51
CA GLU A 218 12.88 -19.61 13.93
C GLU A 218 11.65 -20.44 13.62
N GLU A 219 10.50 -19.88 13.93
CA GLU A 219 9.18 -20.41 13.62
C GLU A 219 8.54 -19.63 12.50
N GLY A 220 7.66 -20.26 11.77
CA GLY A 220 7.02 -19.68 10.61
C GLY A 220 5.52 -19.86 10.58
N LEU A 221 4.83 -18.91 9.97
CA LEU A 221 3.42 -19.02 9.61
C LEU A 221 3.26 -18.77 8.12
N LEU A 222 2.46 -19.59 7.47
CA LEU A 222 1.99 -19.36 6.12
C LEU A 222 0.48 -19.16 6.15
N SER A 223 0.00 -18.02 5.72
CA SER A 223 -1.43 -17.72 5.63
C SER A 223 -1.86 -17.47 4.20
N VAL A 224 -3.07 -17.92 3.87
CA VAL A 224 -3.76 -17.62 2.61
C VAL A 224 -5.15 -17.12 2.97
N THR A 225 -5.44 -15.87 2.61
CA THR A 225 -6.72 -15.23 2.93
C THR A 225 -7.37 -14.64 1.68
N VAL A 226 -8.69 -14.73 1.65
CA VAL A 226 -9.54 -14.06 0.66
C VAL A 226 -10.29 -12.95 1.39
N GLY A 227 -10.25 -11.76 0.84
CA GLY A 227 -10.83 -10.59 1.49
C GLY A 227 -11.33 -9.54 0.52
N VAL A 228 -11.90 -8.50 1.09
CA VAL A 228 -12.40 -7.34 0.35
C VAL A 228 -11.71 -6.09 0.85
N THR A 229 -11.27 -5.26 -0.08
CA THR A 229 -10.76 -3.91 0.21
C THR A 229 -11.78 -2.87 -0.25
N TYR A 230 -12.15 -1.98 0.66
CA TYR A 230 -12.90 -0.78 0.36
C TYR A 230 -11.98 0.43 0.28
N LYS A 231 -12.04 1.12 -0.85
CA LYS A 231 -11.27 2.35 -1.12
C LYS A 231 -12.15 3.56 -0.87
N PHE A 232 -11.76 4.43 0.06
CA PHE A 232 -12.51 5.65 0.38
C PHE A 232 -12.59 6.62 -0.83
N PRO A 233 -13.51 7.58 -0.84
CA PRO A 233 -13.59 8.62 -1.87
C PRO A 233 -12.25 9.33 -2.10
N ARG A 234 -12.03 9.85 -3.32
CA ARG A 234 -10.75 10.39 -3.83
C ARG A 234 -9.67 9.32 -3.93
N ARG A 235 -10.03 8.22 -4.59
CA ARG A 235 -9.23 7.00 -4.75
C ARG A 235 -8.49 6.89 -6.08
N THR A 236 -8.70 7.85 -6.98
CA THR A 236 -8.07 7.88 -8.30
C THR A 236 -6.94 8.91 -8.33
N TRP A 237 -6.03 8.73 -9.27
CA TRP A 237 -4.91 9.62 -9.48
C TRP A 237 -5.14 10.40 -10.77
N GLY A 238 -5.06 11.73 -10.70
CA GLY A 238 -5.06 12.59 -11.88
C GLY A 238 -3.80 12.35 -12.71
N ARG A 239 -3.92 12.43 -14.03
CA ARG A 239 -2.75 12.48 -14.88
C ARG A 239 -2.16 13.88 -14.81
N SER A 240 -0.83 13.95 -14.80
CA SER A 240 -0.14 15.23 -14.89
C SER A 240 -0.53 15.95 -16.19
N THR A 241 -0.95 17.18 -16.08
CA THR A 241 -1.31 18.02 -17.23
C THR A 241 -0.17 18.98 -17.57
N VAL A 242 0.16 19.08 -18.83
CA VAL A 242 1.09 20.10 -19.33
C VAL A 242 0.26 21.24 -19.90
N LYS A 243 0.34 22.41 -19.27
CA LYS A 243 -0.24 23.64 -19.81
C LYS A 243 0.80 24.28 -20.72
N THR A 244 0.55 24.26 -22.02
CA THR A 244 1.36 24.99 -22.98
C THR A 244 0.64 26.31 -23.27
N ILE A 245 1.27 27.41 -22.92
CA ILE A 245 0.82 28.77 -23.25
C ILE A 245 1.64 29.19 -24.46
N THR A 246 0.97 29.36 -25.57
CA THR A 246 1.59 29.88 -26.80
C THR A 246 1.25 31.37 -26.89
N PHE A 247 2.25 32.21 -26.84
CA PHE A 247 2.13 33.64 -27.04
C PHE A 247 2.26 33.93 -28.53
N SER A 248 1.50 34.93 -29.01
CA SER A 248 1.71 35.48 -30.35
C SER A 248 3.07 36.19 -30.44
N ASP A 249 3.61 36.29 -31.65
CA ASP A 249 4.90 36.99 -31.87
C ASP A 249 4.83 38.45 -31.40
N GLU A 250 3.66 39.04 -31.47
CA GLU A 250 3.42 40.42 -31.00
C GLU A 250 3.45 40.54 -29.48
N GLU A 251 2.84 39.59 -28.76
CA GLU A 251 2.96 39.51 -27.30
C GLU A 251 4.41 39.32 -26.83
N LEU A 252 5.14 38.46 -27.53
CA LEU A 252 6.54 38.23 -27.24
C LEU A 252 7.42 39.47 -27.48
N ARG A 253 7.07 40.27 -28.49
CA ARG A 253 7.73 41.54 -28.78
C ARG A 253 7.46 42.55 -27.68
N LEU A 254 6.21 42.75 -27.29
CA LEU A 254 5.83 43.66 -26.21
C LEU A 254 6.46 43.25 -24.86
N MET A 255 6.49 41.96 -24.52
CA MET A 255 7.17 41.49 -23.31
C MET A 255 8.66 41.80 -23.33
N ARG A 256 9.31 41.64 -24.48
CA ARG A 256 10.73 41.99 -24.63
C ARG A 256 11.02 43.49 -24.51
N GLU A 257 10.15 44.34 -25.05
CA GLU A 257 10.27 45.78 -24.93
C GLU A 257 10.06 46.21 -23.48
N GLN A 258 9.07 45.66 -22.77
CA GLN A 258 8.86 45.93 -21.35
C GLN A 258 10.05 45.48 -20.47
N LEU A 259 10.57 44.27 -20.72
CA LEU A 259 11.77 43.78 -20.01
C LEU A 259 12.98 44.68 -20.26
N LYS A 260 13.13 45.20 -21.47
CA LYS A 260 14.23 46.12 -21.80
C LYS A 260 14.09 47.45 -21.08
N ALA A 261 12.88 48.03 -21.06
CA ALA A 261 12.59 49.28 -20.34
C ALA A 261 12.86 49.15 -18.83
N MET A 262 12.51 48.01 -18.21
CA MET A 262 12.76 47.75 -16.79
C MET A 262 14.24 47.49 -16.47
N ASN A 263 15.05 47.09 -17.44
CA ASN A 263 16.48 46.85 -17.24
C ASN A 263 17.35 48.11 -17.54
N ASP A 264 16.76 49.12 -18.18
CA ASP A 264 17.40 50.37 -18.52
C ASP A 264 17.11 51.48 -17.45
N GLU A 265 16.23 51.22 -16.45
CA GLU A 265 16.04 52.01 -15.22
C GLU A 265 16.99 51.50 -14.09
#